data_301de018bd670c3ed2a9f1e7055b2a8e
#
_entry.id   301de018bd670c3ed2a9f1e7055b2a8e
#
_cell.length_a   1.000
_cell.length_b   1.000
_cell.length_c   1.000
_cell.angle_alpha   90.00
_cell.angle_beta   90.00
_cell.angle_gamma   90.00
#
_symmetry.space_group_name_H-M   'P 1'
#
loop_
_entity.id
_entity.type
_entity.pdbx_description
1 polymer ?
#
loop_
_entity_poly.entity_id
_entity_poly.type
_entity_poly.pdbx_seq_one_letter_code
_entity_poly.pdbx_strand_id
1 'polypeptide(L)'
;MKDTLLTRRYAKAFLDFAIKNNMTEEGLSDLETVCDTINESHELRGLLSRPFVSDKKKSEILVRIFKDSISANTLNFISMMVEKNRGEIIGDIYEQYRDLYNEYNNIEVVTITTAVEIDEATRQKFLTFVKDIIKGHIQIVNKIDEKIIGGFIIRRGDYEYDASIRTKLKRLSKIFTENLYVKGY
;
A
#
# COMPACT_ATOMS: atom_id res chain seq x y z
N MET A 1 9.35 13.74 10.24
CA MET A 1 10.07 12.91 9.25
C MET A 1 9.80 11.47 9.60
N LYS A 2 9.12 10.74 8.71
CA LYS A 2 8.91 9.30 8.91
C LYS A 2 10.29 8.63 8.90
N ASP A 3 10.61 7.87 9.95
CA ASP A 3 11.88 7.15 10.03
C ASP A 3 11.78 5.84 9.24
N THR A 4 11.85 5.97 7.90
CA THR A 4 11.67 4.87 6.95
C THR A 4 12.65 3.72 7.20
N LEU A 5 13.85 4.01 7.71
CA LEU A 5 14.84 2.98 8.05
C LEU A 5 14.39 2.17 9.26
N LEU A 6 13.78 2.82 10.23
CA LEU A 6 13.31 2.18 11.45
C LEU A 6 12.10 1.29 11.16
N THR A 7 11.10 1.80 10.42
CA THR A 7 9.90 1.03 10.06
C THR A 7 10.26 -0.21 9.24
N ARG A 8 11.14 -0.06 8.24
CA ARG A 8 11.62 -1.18 7.43
C ARG A 8 12.38 -2.23 8.28
N ARG A 9 13.16 -1.79 9.26
CA ARG A 9 13.89 -2.70 10.17
C ARG A 9 12.94 -3.56 11.01
N TYR A 10 11.87 -2.96 11.56
CA TYR A 10 10.86 -3.71 12.34
C TYR A 10 10.04 -4.61 11.44
N ALA A 11 9.60 -4.13 10.28
CA ALA A 11 8.87 -4.94 9.31
C ALA A 11 9.69 -6.15 8.86
N LYS A 12 10.98 -5.96 8.56
CA LYS A 12 11.87 -7.07 8.19
C LYS A 12 12.06 -8.06 9.32
N ALA A 13 12.27 -7.60 10.55
CA ALA A 13 12.42 -8.48 11.70
C ALA A 13 11.16 -9.32 11.95
N PHE A 14 9.96 -8.73 11.76
CA PHE A 14 8.71 -9.44 11.90
C PHE A 14 8.49 -10.41 10.73
N LEU A 15 8.86 -10.06 9.50
CA LEU A 15 8.79 -10.97 8.36
C LEU A 15 9.74 -12.17 8.54
N ASP A 16 10.98 -11.94 8.97
CA ASP A 16 11.95 -13.02 9.23
C ASP A 16 11.44 -13.99 10.31
N PHE A 17 10.76 -13.46 11.34
CA PHE A 17 10.08 -14.26 12.35
C PHE A 17 8.89 -15.02 11.76
N ALA A 18 8.06 -14.38 10.95
CA ALA A 18 6.89 -14.97 10.31
C ALA A 18 7.28 -16.09 9.33
N ILE A 19 8.36 -15.94 8.58
CA ILE A 19 8.91 -17.00 7.69
C ILE A 19 9.30 -18.23 8.50
N LYS A 20 10.01 -18.06 9.62
CA LYS A 20 10.44 -19.18 10.47
C LYS A 20 9.28 -19.96 11.07
N ASN A 21 8.14 -19.29 11.28
CA ASN A 21 6.96 -19.89 11.88
C ASN A 21 5.85 -20.24 10.85
N ASN A 22 6.10 -20.09 9.54
CA ASN A 22 5.15 -20.32 8.46
C ASN A 22 3.84 -19.53 8.61
N MET A 23 3.93 -18.26 9.06
CA MET A 23 2.79 -17.40 9.34
C MET A 23 2.85 -16.05 8.57
N THR A 24 3.46 -16.04 7.40
CA THR A 24 3.68 -14.79 6.65
C THR A 24 2.39 -14.13 6.18
N GLU A 25 1.43 -14.93 5.71
CA GLU A 25 0.12 -14.47 5.26
C GLU A 25 -0.77 -14.07 6.45
N GLU A 26 -0.78 -14.89 7.52
CA GLU A 26 -1.47 -14.58 8.77
C GLU A 26 -0.97 -13.27 9.37
N GLY A 27 0.36 -13.08 9.43
CA GLY A 27 0.96 -11.84 9.92
C GLY A 27 0.59 -10.61 9.08
N LEU A 28 0.43 -10.76 7.76
CA LEU A 28 -0.04 -9.69 6.88
C LEU A 28 -1.49 -9.31 7.20
N SER A 29 -2.38 -10.30 7.24
CA SER A 29 -3.81 -10.10 7.55
C SER A 29 -4.03 -9.51 8.94
N ASP A 30 -3.27 -9.97 9.93
CA ASP A 30 -3.32 -9.47 11.30
C ASP A 30 -2.93 -7.98 11.37
N LEU A 31 -1.80 -7.61 10.73
CA LEU A 31 -1.34 -6.23 10.70
C LEU A 31 -2.32 -5.32 9.94
N GLU A 32 -2.94 -5.82 8.87
CA GLU A 32 -4.01 -5.11 8.15
C GLU A 32 -5.19 -4.82 9.07
N THR A 33 -5.70 -5.83 9.76
CA THR A 33 -6.80 -5.71 10.73
C THR A 33 -6.50 -4.67 11.81
N VAL A 34 -5.26 -4.66 12.32
CA VAL A 34 -4.83 -3.68 13.33
C VAL A 34 -4.80 -2.27 12.75
N CYS A 35 -4.25 -2.10 11.54
CA CYS A 35 -4.17 -0.81 10.89
C CYS A 35 -5.54 -0.23 10.57
N ASP A 36 -6.45 -1.06 10.05
CA ASP A 36 -7.82 -0.63 9.74
C ASP A 36 -8.56 -0.21 11.00
N THR A 37 -8.48 -1.01 12.08
CA THR A 37 -9.06 -0.66 13.37
C THR A 37 -8.50 0.66 13.94
N ILE A 38 -7.18 0.89 13.82
CA ILE A 38 -6.55 2.15 14.24
C ILE A 38 -7.03 3.32 13.36
N ASN A 39 -7.20 3.10 12.06
CA ASN A 39 -7.63 4.14 11.11
C ASN A 39 -9.11 4.50 11.28
N GLU A 40 -9.96 3.55 11.63
CA GLU A 40 -11.38 3.76 11.87
C GLU A 40 -11.65 4.42 13.23
N SER A 41 -10.85 4.10 14.26
CA SER A 41 -11.04 4.66 15.61
C SER A 41 -10.16 5.88 15.88
N HIS A 42 -10.78 7.05 15.90
CA HIS A 42 -10.10 8.29 16.31
C HIS A 42 -9.58 8.24 17.76
N GLU A 43 -10.30 7.52 18.64
CA GLU A 43 -9.93 7.36 20.04
C GLU A 43 -8.69 6.49 20.22
N LEU A 44 -8.61 5.38 19.47
CA LEU A 44 -7.46 4.48 19.48
C LEU A 44 -6.21 5.17 18.94
N ARG A 45 -6.34 5.90 17.85
CA ARG A 45 -5.28 6.72 17.27
C ARG A 45 -4.80 7.78 18.26
N GLY A 46 -5.74 8.49 18.90
CA GLY A 46 -5.45 9.46 19.94
C GLY A 46 -4.81 8.85 21.18
N LEU A 47 -5.17 7.62 21.57
CA LEU A 47 -4.57 6.90 22.69
C LEU A 47 -3.08 6.61 22.41
N LEU A 48 -2.76 6.13 21.22
CA LEU A 48 -1.38 5.78 20.84
C LEU A 48 -0.46 6.99 20.85
N SER A 49 -0.95 8.16 20.42
CA SER A 49 -0.16 9.40 20.35
C SER A 49 -0.08 10.18 21.69
N ARG A 50 -0.91 9.84 22.70
CA ARG A 50 -0.89 10.58 23.97
C ARG A 50 0.33 10.23 24.84
N PRO A 51 1.18 11.22 25.18
CA PRO A 51 2.37 10.97 26.01
C PRO A 51 2.04 10.77 27.48
N PHE A 52 0.84 11.18 27.93
CA PHE A 52 0.42 11.09 29.35
C PHE A 52 -0.11 9.71 29.74
N VAL A 53 -0.40 8.84 28.79
CA VAL A 53 -0.82 7.46 29.06
C VAL A 53 0.41 6.58 29.07
N SER A 54 0.62 5.81 30.14
CA SER A 54 1.77 4.91 30.23
C SER A 54 1.70 3.81 29.15
N ASP A 55 2.86 3.48 28.58
CA ASP A 55 2.96 2.50 27.49
C ASP A 55 2.38 1.14 27.91
N LYS A 56 2.51 0.77 29.19
CA LYS A 56 1.90 -0.44 29.75
C LYS A 56 0.37 -0.43 29.65
N LYS A 57 -0.28 0.70 29.97
CA LYS A 57 -1.74 0.84 29.82
C LYS A 57 -2.18 0.81 28.36
N LYS A 58 -1.40 1.43 27.46
CA LYS A 58 -1.66 1.37 26.02
C LYS A 58 -1.60 -0.07 25.52
N SER A 59 -0.56 -0.83 25.92
CA SER A 59 -0.40 -2.24 25.58
C SER A 59 -1.55 -3.09 26.12
N GLU A 60 -1.96 -2.91 27.38
CA GLU A 60 -3.10 -3.63 27.97
C GLU A 60 -4.42 -3.38 27.21
N ILE A 61 -4.65 -2.15 26.76
CA ILE A 61 -5.84 -1.79 25.96
C ILE A 61 -5.80 -2.49 24.60
N LEU A 62 -4.66 -2.46 23.91
CA LEU A 62 -4.50 -3.15 22.62
C LEU A 62 -4.72 -4.65 22.75
N VAL A 63 -4.15 -5.27 23.79
CA VAL A 63 -4.36 -6.70 24.05
C VAL A 63 -5.85 -7.00 24.22
N ARG A 64 -6.60 -6.19 24.96
CA ARG A 64 -8.04 -6.40 25.13
C ARG A 64 -8.85 -6.25 23.86
N ILE A 65 -8.43 -5.35 22.96
CA ILE A 65 -9.12 -5.12 21.69
C ILE A 65 -8.85 -6.26 20.71
N PHE A 66 -7.58 -6.69 20.60
CA PHE A 66 -7.14 -7.55 19.50
C PHE A 66 -6.97 -9.03 19.87
N LYS A 67 -7.02 -9.43 21.16
CA LYS A 67 -6.76 -10.81 21.60
C LYS A 67 -7.58 -11.90 20.88
N ASP A 68 -8.79 -11.57 20.44
CA ASP A 68 -9.72 -12.51 19.80
C ASP A 68 -9.74 -12.33 18.27
N SER A 69 -9.03 -11.34 17.72
CA SER A 69 -9.07 -10.95 16.31
C SER A 69 -7.78 -11.23 15.56
N ILE A 70 -6.64 -11.34 16.26
CA ILE A 70 -5.33 -11.57 15.65
C ILE A 70 -4.57 -12.66 16.39
N SER A 71 -3.54 -13.21 15.75
CA SER A 71 -2.68 -14.25 16.32
C SER A 71 -1.88 -13.74 17.55
N ALA A 72 -1.57 -14.65 18.47
CA ALA A 72 -0.80 -14.32 19.66
C ALA A 72 0.60 -13.79 19.32
N ASN A 73 1.19 -14.24 18.23
CA ASN A 73 2.50 -13.79 17.75
C ASN A 73 2.47 -12.33 17.31
N THR A 74 1.49 -11.95 16.50
CA THR A 74 1.28 -10.57 16.05
C THR A 74 0.90 -9.68 17.22
N LEU A 75 0.07 -10.15 18.13
CA LEU A 75 -0.30 -9.42 19.34
C LEU A 75 0.92 -9.09 20.21
N ASN A 76 1.81 -10.06 20.43
CA ASN A 76 3.06 -9.86 21.15
C ASN A 76 3.97 -8.83 20.46
N PHE A 77 4.07 -8.91 19.14
CA PHE A 77 4.85 -7.94 18.36
C PHE A 77 4.33 -6.52 18.54
N ILE A 78 3.01 -6.31 18.40
CA ILE A 78 2.38 -4.99 18.56
C ILE A 78 2.53 -4.48 19.99
N SER A 79 2.32 -5.34 20.98
CA SER A 79 2.49 -5.00 22.40
C SER A 79 3.92 -4.51 22.67
N MET A 80 4.92 -5.23 22.16
CA MET A 80 6.32 -4.83 22.26
C MET A 80 6.58 -3.46 21.58
N MET A 81 5.95 -3.19 20.45
CA MET A 81 6.09 -1.89 19.76
C MET A 81 5.55 -0.75 20.61
N VAL A 82 4.40 -0.93 21.21
CA VAL A 82 3.77 0.07 22.09
C VAL A 82 4.57 0.28 23.37
N GLU A 83 5.07 -0.77 24.00
CA GLU A 83 5.93 -0.69 25.19
C GLU A 83 7.24 0.06 24.92
N LYS A 84 7.71 0.06 23.67
CA LYS A 84 8.86 0.84 23.22
C LYS A 84 8.49 2.25 22.78
N ASN A 85 7.27 2.71 23.06
CA ASN A 85 6.72 4.01 22.64
C ASN A 85 6.76 4.22 21.10
N ARG A 86 6.43 3.16 20.36
CA ARG A 86 6.45 3.14 18.88
C ARG A 86 5.10 2.74 18.29
N GLY A 87 4.01 2.88 19.04
CA GLY A 87 2.65 2.56 18.60
C GLY A 87 2.19 3.40 17.40
N GLU A 88 2.68 4.63 17.25
CA GLU A 88 2.33 5.53 16.15
C GLU A 88 2.80 5.05 14.77
N ILE A 89 3.89 4.27 14.72
CA ILE A 89 4.47 3.82 13.45
C ILE A 89 3.97 2.44 13.00
N ILE A 90 2.98 1.85 13.69
CA ILE A 90 2.44 0.52 13.33
C ILE A 90 1.89 0.51 11.90
N GLY A 91 1.20 1.59 11.48
CA GLY A 91 0.71 1.72 10.12
C GLY A 91 1.83 1.73 9.07
N ASP A 92 2.90 2.48 9.34
CA ASP A 92 4.07 2.52 8.45
C ASP A 92 4.81 1.17 8.41
N ILE A 93 4.80 0.40 9.53
CA ILE A 93 5.36 -0.95 9.58
C ILE A 93 4.54 -1.92 8.74
N TYR A 94 3.20 -1.85 8.78
CA TYR A 94 2.33 -2.65 7.93
C TYR A 94 2.62 -2.42 6.44
N GLU A 95 2.72 -1.16 6.01
CA GLU A 95 3.07 -0.83 4.62
C GLU A 95 4.42 -1.48 4.22
N GLN A 96 5.45 -1.34 5.05
CA GLN A 96 6.75 -1.93 4.79
C GLN A 96 6.73 -3.47 4.85
N TYR A 97 5.92 -4.06 5.73
CA TYR A 97 5.75 -5.51 5.79
C TYR A 97 5.10 -6.05 4.52
N ARG A 98 4.04 -5.38 4.03
CA ARG A 98 3.35 -5.73 2.79
C ARG A 98 4.30 -5.68 1.58
N ASP A 99 5.13 -4.64 1.50
CA ASP A 99 6.10 -4.50 0.41
C ASP A 99 7.14 -5.64 0.46
N LEU A 100 7.68 -5.95 1.65
CA LEU A 100 8.63 -7.05 1.87
C LEU A 100 7.99 -8.44 1.64
N TYR A 101 6.72 -8.62 2.03
CA TYR A 101 5.95 -9.83 1.77
C TYR A 101 5.75 -10.06 0.28
N ASN A 102 5.42 -9.00 -0.47
CA ASN A 102 5.28 -9.05 -1.91
C ASN A 102 6.62 -9.41 -2.58
N GLU A 103 7.72 -8.79 -2.12
CA GLU A 103 9.07 -9.11 -2.60
C GLU A 103 9.43 -10.58 -2.33
N TYR A 104 9.17 -11.08 -1.13
CA TYR A 104 9.44 -12.47 -0.73
C TYR A 104 8.65 -13.49 -1.57
N ASN A 105 7.38 -13.22 -1.86
CA ASN A 105 6.50 -14.10 -2.64
C ASN A 105 6.58 -13.85 -4.15
N ASN A 106 7.45 -12.96 -4.63
CA ASN A 106 7.52 -12.54 -6.04
C ASN A 106 6.18 -12.05 -6.58
N ILE A 107 5.44 -11.30 -5.77
CA ILE A 107 4.18 -10.67 -6.15
C ILE A 107 4.46 -9.28 -6.69
N GLU A 108 4.15 -9.07 -7.96
CA GLU A 108 4.27 -7.78 -8.62
C GLU A 108 2.96 -6.99 -8.47
N VAL A 109 3.01 -5.88 -7.76
CA VAL A 109 1.86 -4.98 -7.63
C VAL A 109 1.80 -4.04 -8.82
N VAL A 110 0.71 -4.12 -9.56
CA VAL A 110 0.43 -3.26 -10.73
C VAL A 110 -0.76 -2.38 -10.43
N THR A 111 -0.53 -1.08 -10.35
CA THR A 111 -1.61 -0.11 -10.17
C THR A 111 -2.17 0.30 -11.53
N ILE A 112 -3.47 0.13 -11.73
CA ILE A 112 -4.20 0.59 -12.90
C ILE A 112 -5.06 1.76 -12.48
N THR A 113 -4.79 2.94 -13.05
CA THR A 113 -5.61 4.13 -12.82
C THR A 113 -6.57 4.31 -13.97
N THR A 114 -7.87 4.45 -13.68
CA THR A 114 -8.95 4.66 -14.65
C THR A 114 -9.82 5.85 -14.24
N ALA A 115 -10.57 6.44 -15.17
CA ALA A 115 -11.46 7.57 -14.86
C ALA A 115 -12.72 7.12 -14.10
N VAL A 116 -13.13 5.87 -14.28
CA VAL A 116 -14.32 5.27 -13.67
C VAL A 116 -13.97 3.88 -13.15
N GLU A 117 -14.82 3.33 -12.31
CA GLU A 117 -14.68 1.96 -11.87
C GLU A 117 -14.71 0.98 -13.05
N ILE A 118 -13.81 -0.01 -13.04
CA ILE A 118 -13.73 -1.01 -14.09
C ILE A 118 -14.56 -2.24 -13.73
N ASP A 119 -15.30 -2.75 -14.71
CA ASP A 119 -16.00 -4.02 -14.58
C ASP A 119 -15.03 -5.22 -14.60
N GLU A 120 -15.50 -6.37 -14.14
CA GLU A 120 -14.67 -7.57 -14.06
C GLU A 120 -14.16 -8.04 -15.43
N ALA A 121 -14.94 -7.83 -16.50
CA ALA A 121 -14.53 -8.18 -17.86
C ALA A 121 -13.32 -7.32 -18.31
N THR A 122 -13.33 -6.05 -18.01
CA THR A 122 -12.22 -5.13 -18.29
C THR A 122 -11.00 -5.45 -17.43
N ARG A 123 -11.22 -5.78 -16.15
CA ARG A 123 -10.16 -6.23 -15.24
C ARG A 123 -9.43 -7.47 -15.77
N GLN A 124 -10.18 -8.44 -16.29
CA GLN A 124 -9.59 -9.66 -16.88
C GLN A 124 -8.76 -9.35 -18.14
N LYS A 125 -9.19 -8.39 -18.97
CA LYS A 125 -8.38 -7.92 -20.11
C LYS A 125 -7.07 -7.27 -19.66
N PHE A 126 -7.10 -6.45 -18.62
CA PHE A 126 -5.88 -5.89 -18.04
C PHE A 126 -4.97 -6.96 -17.46
N LEU A 127 -5.52 -7.94 -16.74
CA LEU A 127 -4.76 -9.08 -16.23
C LEU A 127 -4.04 -9.83 -17.35
N THR A 128 -4.74 -10.10 -18.46
CA THR A 128 -4.16 -10.78 -19.62
C THR A 128 -3.04 -9.93 -20.23
N PHE A 129 -3.29 -8.65 -20.46
CA PHE A 129 -2.30 -7.73 -21.02
C PHE A 129 -1.05 -7.60 -20.13
N VAL A 130 -1.22 -7.53 -18.82
CA VAL A 130 -0.10 -7.40 -17.87
C VAL A 130 0.67 -8.72 -17.74
N LYS A 131 -0.01 -9.88 -17.78
CA LYS A 131 0.63 -11.21 -17.75
C LYS A 131 1.54 -11.47 -18.95
N ASP A 132 1.23 -10.92 -20.11
CA ASP A 132 2.08 -11.04 -21.30
C ASP A 132 3.41 -10.29 -21.15
N ILE A 133 3.42 -9.27 -20.28
CA ILE A 133 4.60 -8.40 -20.05
C ILE A 133 5.37 -8.83 -18.80
N ILE A 134 4.69 -9.34 -17.78
CA ILE A 134 5.25 -9.65 -16.47
C ILE A 134 5.14 -11.14 -16.20
N LYS A 135 6.29 -11.79 -15.97
CA LYS A 135 6.35 -13.19 -15.53
C LYS A 135 6.34 -13.22 -14.01
N GLY A 136 5.22 -13.63 -13.39
CA GLY A 136 5.11 -13.75 -11.93
C GLY A 136 3.67 -13.70 -11.42
N HIS A 137 3.51 -13.67 -10.12
CA HIS A 137 2.23 -13.43 -9.47
C HIS A 137 1.92 -11.93 -9.54
N ILE A 138 0.78 -11.56 -10.14
CA ILE A 138 0.39 -10.17 -10.35
C ILE A 138 -0.80 -9.86 -9.46
N GLN A 139 -0.64 -8.82 -8.65
CA GLN A 139 -1.73 -8.21 -7.91
C GLN A 139 -2.12 -6.89 -8.59
N ILE A 140 -3.35 -6.79 -9.08
CA ILE A 140 -3.86 -5.54 -9.66
C ILE A 140 -4.57 -4.74 -8.57
N VAL A 141 -4.11 -3.49 -8.42
CA VAL A 141 -4.76 -2.47 -7.60
C VAL A 141 -5.42 -1.47 -8.53
N ASN A 142 -6.74 -1.33 -8.45
CA ASN A 142 -7.45 -0.30 -9.21
C ASN A 142 -7.48 1.02 -8.44
N LYS A 143 -7.16 2.12 -9.13
CA LYS A 143 -7.26 3.49 -8.63
C LYS A 143 -8.17 4.29 -9.56
N ILE A 144 -9.10 5.05 -8.99
CA ILE A 144 -9.96 5.94 -9.77
C ILE A 144 -9.40 7.35 -9.69
N ASP A 145 -9.19 7.97 -10.87
CA ASP A 145 -8.82 9.39 -10.99
C ASP A 145 -9.55 9.99 -12.19
N GLU A 146 -10.64 10.71 -11.93
CA GLU A 146 -11.45 11.37 -12.96
C GLU A 146 -10.65 12.39 -13.81
N LYS A 147 -9.52 12.89 -13.27
CA LYS A 147 -8.67 13.87 -13.97
C LYS A 147 -8.03 13.32 -15.22
N ILE A 148 -7.95 12.02 -15.42
CA ILE A 148 -7.42 11.42 -16.64
C ILE A 148 -8.41 11.50 -17.81
N ILE A 149 -9.69 11.88 -17.54
CA ILE A 149 -10.81 12.05 -18.49
C ILE A 149 -11.27 10.71 -19.07
N GLY A 150 -10.36 9.76 -19.30
CA GLY A 150 -10.60 8.43 -19.84
C GLY A 150 -9.30 7.75 -20.26
N GLY A 151 -9.42 6.51 -20.73
CA GLY A 151 -8.27 5.63 -20.93
C GLY A 151 -7.75 5.08 -19.60
N PHE A 152 -6.47 4.78 -19.52
CA PHE A 152 -5.86 4.19 -18.33
C PHE A 152 -4.39 4.59 -18.18
N ILE A 153 -3.90 4.49 -16.94
CA ILE A 153 -2.48 4.58 -16.60
C ILE A 153 -2.11 3.30 -15.87
N ILE A 154 -1.08 2.60 -16.33
CA ILE A 154 -0.53 1.41 -15.65
C ILE A 154 0.79 1.81 -15.01
N ARG A 155 0.92 1.55 -13.71
CA ARG A 155 2.16 1.78 -12.97
C ARG A 155 2.64 0.47 -12.33
N ARG A 156 3.94 0.20 -12.52
CA ARG A 156 4.66 -0.91 -11.90
C ARG A 156 5.99 -0.39 -11.36
N GLY A 157 6.09 -0.26 -10.03
CA GLY A 157 7.27 0.38 -9.43
C GLY A 157 7.51 1.77 -10.02
N ASP A 158 8.70 1.98 -10.59
CA ASP A 158 9.09 3.24 -11.22
C ASP A 158 8.64 3.36 -12.69
N TYR A 159 8.11 2.31 -13.29
CA TYR A 159 7.62 2.31 -14.66
C TYR A 159 6.15 2.73 -14.72
N GLU A 160 5.87 3.68 -15.62
CA GLU A 160 4.52 4.17 -15.86
C GLU A 160 4.20 4.17 -17.37
N TYR A 161 3.09 3.54 -17.73
CA TYR A 161 2.54 3.60 -19.08
C TYR A 161 1.23 4.39 -19.07
N ASP A 162 1.29 5.62 -19.58
CA ASP A 162 0.15 6.54 -19.64
C ASP A 162 -0.52 6.52 -21.03
N ALA A 163 -1.68 5.87 -21.07
CA ALA A 163 -2.59 5.81 -22.22
C ALA A 163 -3.85 6.70 -22.04
N SER A 164 -3.81 7.67 -21.11
CA SER A 164 -4.93 8.54 -20.80
C SER A 164 -5.29 9.49 -21.95
N ILE A 165 -6.59 9.84 -22.04
CA ILE A 165 -7.08 10.85 -22.96
C ILE A 165 -6.47 12.22 -22.63
N ARG A 166 -6.30 12.53 -21.37
CA ARG A 166 -5.62 13.77 -20.91
C ARG A 166 -4.25 13.94 -21.56
N THR A 167 -3.42 12.90 -21.53
CA THR A 167 -2.07 12.96 -22.10
C THR A 167 -2.10 13.02 -23.62
N LYS A 168 -3.05 12.32 -24.28
CA LYS A 168 -3.25 12.43 -25.72
C LYS A 168 -3.65 13.85 -26.14
N LEU A 169 -4.59 14.49 -25.45
CA LEU A 169 -5.00 15.87 -25.69
C LEU A 169 -3.85 16.86 -25.46
N LYS A 170 -3.06 16.67 -24.40
CA LYS A 170 -1.89 17.51 -24.12
C LYS A 170 -0.85 17.42 -25.23
N ARG A 171 -0.58 16.23 -25.77
CA ARG A 171 0.33 16.02 -26.92
C ARG A 171 -0.19 16.70 -28.18
N LEU A 172 -1.49 16.56 -28.49
CA LEU A 172 -2.13 17.24 -29.63
C LEU A 172 -2.03 18.75 -29.48
N SER A 173 -2.39 19.32 -28.32
CA SER A 173 -2.28 20.75 -28.08
C SER A 173 -0.85 21.26 -28.29
N LYS A 174 0.16 20.51 -27.85
CA LYS A 174 1.56 20.87 -28.07
C LYS A 174 1.92 20.91 -29.55
N ILE A 175 1.51 19.91 -30.35
CA ILE A 175 1.75 19.85 -31.78
C ILE A 175 1.13 21.07 -32.48
N PHE A 176 -0.11 21.44 -32.12
CA PHE A 176 -0.76 22.62 -32.72
C PHE A 176 -0.10 23.95 -32.32
N THR A 177 0.47 24.01 -31.09
CA THR A 177 1.13 25.23 -30.61
C THR A 177 2.54 25.39 -31.21
N GLU A 178 3.26 24.31 -31.45
CA GLU A 178 4.62 24.32 -32.00
C GLU A 178 4.65 24.47 -33.53
N ASN A 179 3.57 24.07 -34.25
CA ASN A 179 3.51 24.12 -35.72
C ASN A 179 2.99 25.46 -36.31
N LEU A 180 2.79 26.48 -35.49
CA LEU A 180 2.19 27.76 -35.96
C LEU A 180 3.16 28.72 -36.63
N TYR A 181 4.43 28.36 -36.91
CA TYR A 181 5.30 29.27 -37.64
C TYR A 181 6.32 28.56 -38.54
N VAL A 182 5.88 28.08 -39.71
CA VAL A 182 6.79 27.98 -40.85
C VAL A 182 6.64 29.28 -41.64
N LYS A 183 7.63 30.21 -41.50
CA LYS A 183 7.78 31.34 -42.38
C LYS A 183 8.01 30.81 -43.79
N GLY A 184 7.00 30.88 -44.66
CA GLY A 184 7.20 30.81 -46.10
C GLY A 184 7.95 32.06 -46.59
N TYR A 185 9.10 31.87 -47.12
CA TYR A 185 9.72 32.83 -48.00
C TYR A 185 9.31 32.51 -49.44
#